data_017f1f0695ee26a51a69ccf38505176c
#
_entry.id   017f1f0695ee26a51a69ccf38505176c
#
_cell.length_a   1.000
_cell.length_b   1.000
_cell.length_c   1.000
_cell.angle_alpha   90.00
_cell.angle_beta   90.00
_cell.angle_gamma   90.00
#
_symmetry.space_group_name_H-M   'P 1'
#
loop_
_entity.id
_entity.type
_entity.pdbx_description
1 polymer ?
#
loop_
_entity_poly.entity_id
_entity_poly.type
_entity_poly.pdbx_seq_one_letter_code
_entity_poly.pdbx_strand_id
1 'polypeptide(L)'
;QLTQALDRGAKNNGGKIIRFCPATNAQRINDEWLITTPEGDITCEYVVNAAGYRAAEVGKMFGRNVPCVSLAHQYLITEPIPELETNKYKVPLLRDPDSSYYLRQEKDGLLLGPYEKNCRAHWTTSDDPMPEDFSFQLYNDDLERLEWYIEDACKRVPLLGSVGITRVVNGPIPYAPDGLPLIGQMPGVKNAFEACVFTFGIVQG
;
A
#
# COMPACT_ATOMS: atom_id res chain seq x y z
N GLN A 1 3.36 1.67 13.43
CA GLN A 1 3.74 2.75 14.39
C GLN A 1 3.47 4.14 13.81
N LEU A 2 3.92 4.46 12.56
CA LEU A 2 3.72 5.79 11.95
C LEU A 2 2.22 6.13 11.84
N THR A 3 1.42 5.26 11.23
CA THR A 3 -0.04 5.45 11.08
C THR A 3 -0.74 5.69 12.42
N GLN A 4 -0.34 4.96 13.47
CA GLN A 4 -0.88 5.16 14.82
C GLN A 4 -0.46 6.50 15.45
N ALA A 5 0.73 6.99 15.11
CA ALA A 5 1.17 8.30 15.57
C ALA A 5 0.37 9.42 14.89
N LEU A 6 0.14 9.30 13.58
CA LEU A 6 -0.71 10.22 12.81
C LEU A 6 -2.17 10.20 13.31
N ASP A 7 -2.73 9.01 13.59
CA ASP A 7 -4.06 8.86 14.20
C ASP A 7 -4.17 9.65 15.51
N ARG A 8 -3.20 9.48 16.42
CA ARG A 8 -3.16 10.25 17.67
C ARG A 8 -3.02 11.74 17.44
N GLY A 9 -2.14 12.13 16.49
CA GLY A 9 -1.95 13.54 16.13
C GLY A 9 -3.25 14.18 15.62
N ALA A 10 -3.97 13.52 14.72
CA ALA A 10 -5.24 13.99 14.19
C ALA A 10 -6.28 14.17 15.32
N LYS A 11 -6.43 13.16 16.20
CA LYS A 11 -7.36 13.22 17.34
C LYS A 11 -7.01 14.34 18.34
N ASN A 12 -5.73 14.54 18.62
CA ASN A 12 -5.27 15.60 19.54
C ASN A 12 -5.56 17.01 18.96
N ASN A 13 -5.68 17.13 17.65
CA ASN A 13 -6.06 18.38 16.97
C ASN A 13 -7.56 18.46 16.65
N GLY A 14 -8.41 17.69 17.33
CA GLY A 14 -9.87 17.73 17.18
C GLY A 14 -10.42 16.91 16.02
N GLY A 15 -9.61 16.20 15.29
CA GLY A 15 -10.06 15.28 14.22
C GLY A 15 -10.82 14.09 14.80
N LYS A 16 -11.86 13.65 14.09
CA LYS A 16 -12.61 12.44 14.41
C LYS A 16 -12.21 11.31 13.45
N ILE A 17 -11.87 10.16 13.98
CA ILE A 17 -11.59 8.96 13.19
C ILE A 17 -12.61 7.89 13.53
N ILE A 18 -13.45 7.58 12.57
CA ILE A 18 -14.49 6.56 12.67
C ILE A 18 -13.98 5.32 11.94
N ARG A 19 -13.79 4.26 12.69
CA ARG A 19 -13.26 2.99 12.16
C ARG A 19 -14.40 2.04 11.83
N PHE A 20 -14.16 1.14 10.86
CA PHE A 20 -15.15 0.15 10.42
C PHE A 20 -16.46 0.77 9.90
N CYS A 21 -16.36 1.98 9.37
CA CYS A 21 -17.48 2.76 8.87
C CYS A 21 -17.16 3.21 7.42
N PRO A 22 -17.39 2.36 6.43
CA PRO A 22 -17.13 2.69 5.04
C PRO A 22 -18.10 3.75 4.53
N ALA A 23 -17.61 4.69 3.72
CA ALA A 23 -18.47 5.50 2.89
C ALA A 23 -19.06 4.63 1.78
N THR A 24 -20.38 4.67 1.60
CA THR A 24 -21.10 3.86 0.62
C THR A 24 -21.67 4.67 -0.53
N ASN A 25 -21.86 5.98 -0.32
CA ASN A 25 -22.32 6.91 -1.35
C ASN A 25 -21.84 8.33 -1.06
N ALA A 26 -21.75 9.15 -2.11
CA ALA A 26 -21.49 10.57 -2.01
C ALA A 26 -22.46 11.33 -2.92
N GLN A 27 -23.18 12.28 -2.37
CA GLN A 27 -24.12 13.10 -3.11
C GLN A 27 -23.93 14.57 -2.78
N ARG A 28 -24.03 15.45 -3.79
CA ARG A 28 -23.98 16.89 -3.57
C ARG A 28 -25.37 17.45 -3.35
N ILE A 29 -25.56 18.12 -2.21
CA ILE A 29 -26.84 18.76 -1.81
C ILE A 29 -26.53 20.18 -1.34
N ASN A 30 -27.15 21.18 -1.95
CA ASN A 30 -27.04 22.60 -1.55
C ASN A 30 -25.59 23.07 -1.31
N ASP A 31 -24.68 22.75 -2.23
CA ASP A 31 -23.25 23.12 -2.17
C ASP A 31 -22.40 22.35 -1.11
N GLU A 32 -22.97 21.42 -0.40
CA GLU A 32 -22.28 20.53 0.52
C GLU A 32 -22.31 19.08 0.00
N TRP A 33 -21.41 18.27 0.51
CA TRP A 33 -21.38 16.83 0.30
C TRP A 33 -22.13 16.11 1.40
N LEU A 34 -23.04 15.22 1.02
CA LEU A 34 -23.66 14.21 1.89
C LEU A 34 -22.97 12.88 1.63
N ILE A 35 -22.26 12.38 2.62
CA ILE A 35 -21.58 11.09 2.59
C ILE A 35 -22.39 10.09 3.40
N THR A 36 -22.90 9.08 2.73
CA THR A 36 -23.68 8.01 3.38
C THR A 36 -22.75 6.95 3.97
N THR A 37 -23.04 6.55 5.19
CA THR A 37 -22.33 5.48 5.89
C THR A 37 -23.31 4.58 6.65
N PRO A 38 -22.94 3.35 7.03
CA PRO A 38 -23.78 2.49 7.89
C PRO A 38 -24.12 3.10 9.25
N GLU A 39 -23.30 4.00 9.76
CA GLU A 39 -23.46 4.66 11.07
C GLU A 39 -24.25 5.99 10.98
N GLY A 40 -24.69 6.36 9.77
CA GLY A 40 -25.43 7.61 9.48
C GLY A 40 -24.72 8.47 8.44
N ASP A 41 -25.39 9.56 8.09
CA ASP A 41 -24.91 10.47 7.07
C ASP A 41 -24.00 11.57 7.65
N ILE A 42 -23.01 11.97 6.87
CA ILE A 42 -22.08 13.05 7.21
C ILE A 42 -22.19 14.15 6.17
N THR A 43 -22.50 15.36 6.61
CA THR A 43 -22.48 16.55 5.76
C THR A 43 -21.15 17.28 5.91
N CYS A 44 -20.52 17.65 4.79
CA CYS A 44 -19.25 18.39 4.79
C CYS A 44 -19.11 19.30 3.56
N GLU A 45 -18.33 20.38 3.71
CA GLU A 45 -18.04 21.30 2.61
C GLU A 45 -17.02 20.70 1.63
N TYR A 46 -16.05 19.98 2.14
CA TYR A 46 -14.95 19.40 1.37
C TYR A 46 -14.83 17.90 1.66
N VAL A 47 -14.44 17.16 0.64
CA VAL A 47 -14.18 15.73 0.74
C VAL A 47 -12.85 15.39 0.09
N VAL A 48 -12.12 14.44 0.68
CA VAL A 48 -10.84 13.96 0.16
C VAL A 48 -10.90 12.44 0.00
N ASN A 49 -10.70 11.97 -1.22
CA ASN A 49 -10.48 10.55 -1.49
C ASN A 49 -9.05 10.18 -1.11
N ALA A 50 -8.87 9.53 0.02
CA ALA A 50 -7.59 8.99 0.50
C ALA A 50 -7.64 7.46 0.64
N ALA A 51 -8.40 6.78 -0.24
CA ALA A 51 -8.79 5.37 -0.08
C ALA A 51 -7.73 4.35 -0.55
N GLY A 52 -6.51 4.78 -0.90
CA GLY A 52 -5.41 3.88 -1.28
C GLY A 52 -5.78 3.01 -2.47
N TYR A 53 -5.68 1.69 -2.35
CA TYR A 53 -6.05 0.75 -3.43
C TYR A 53 -7.55 0.72 -3.74
N ARG A 54 -8.42 1.27 -2.87
CA ARG A 54 -9.85 1.47 -3.14
C ARG A 54 -10.18 2.83 -3.76
N ALA A 55 -9.18 3.62 -4.12
CA ALA A 55 -9.41 4.98 -4.65
C ALA A 55 -10.29 5.00 -5.89
N ALA A 56 -10.19 3.98 -6.75
CA ALA A 56 -11.04 3.87 -7.94
C ALA A 56 -12.52 3.63 -7.59
N GLU A 57 -12.81 2.82 -6.56
CA GLU A 57 -14.18 2.58 -6.09
C GLU A 57 -14.78 3.86 -5.49
N VAL A 58 -14.03 4.51 -4.60
CA VAL A 58 -14.45 5.77 -4.00
C VAL A 58 -14.62 6.86 -5.05
N GLY A 59 -13.73 6.93 -6.04
CA GLY A 59 -13.85 7.88 -7.14
C GLY A 59 -15.17 7.77 -7.91
N LYS A 60 -15.68 6.56 -8.10
CA LYS A 60 -16.97 6.32 -8.76
C LYS A 60 -18.15 6.97 -8.03
N MET A 61 -18.09 7.09 -6.69
CA MET A 61 -19.12 7.78 -5.90
C MET A 61 -19.23 9.26 -6.29
N PHE A 62 -18.16 9.84 -6.84
CA PHE A 62 -18.08 11.22 -7.32
C PHE A 62 -18.18 11.32 -8.85
N GLY A 63 -18.56 10.23 -9.53
CA GLY A 63 -18.61 10.16 -10.99
C GLY A 63 -17.24 10.21 -11.67
N ARG A 64 -16.17 9.82 -10.97
CA ARG A 64 -14.78 9.86 -11.44
C ARG A 64 -14.18 8.47 -11.68
N ASN A 65 -13.46 8.34 -12.77
CA ASN A 65 -12.56 7.21 -13.00
C ASN A 65 -11.17 7.61 -12.50
N VAL A 66 -10.82 7.19 -11.31
CA VAL A 66 -9.47 7.36 -10.75
C VAL A 66 -8.55 6.33 -11.41
N PRO A 67 -7.46 6.74 -12.07
CA PRO A 67 -6.54 5.82 -12.73
C PRO A 67 -5.65 5.13 -11.70
N CYS A 68 -6.19 4.08 -11.10
CA CYS A 68 -5.53 3.29 -10.07
C CYS A 68 -5.62 1.80 -10.43
N VAL A 69 -4.46 1.14 -10.49
CA VAL A 69 -4.36 -0.31 -10.67
C VAL A 69 -3.59 -0.88 -9.48
N SER A 70 -4.12 -1.94 -8.88
CA SER A 70 -3.45 -2.65 -7.80
C SER A 70 -2.56 -3.74 -8.38
N LEU A 71 -1.25 -3.64 -8.13
CA LEU A 71 -0.27 -4.65 -8.50
C LEU A 71 0.16 -5.45 -7.28
N ALA A 72 0.25 -6.78 -7.44
CA ALA A 72 0.75 -7.65 -6.39
C ALA A 72 2.26 -7.53 -6.27
N HIS A 73 2.74 -7.09 -5.11
CA HIS A 73 4.16 -7.08 -4.78
C HIS A 73 4.43 -7.84 -3.50
N GLN A 74 5.61 -8.44 -3.45
CA GLN A 74 6.02 -9.28 -2.34
C GLN A 74 7.37 -8.83 -1.76
N TYR A 75 7.56 -9.15 -0.51
CA TYR A 75 8.88 -9.24 0.11
C TYR A 75 8.94 -10.45 1.02
N LEU A 76 10.12 -10.94 1.27
CA LEU A 76 10.35 -12.02 2.23
C LEU A 76 11.22 -11.56 3.39
N ILE A 77 11.06 -12.24 4.51
CA ILE A 77 11.89 -12.09 5.70
C ILE A 77 12.52 -13.44 5.99
N THR A 78 13.84 -13.44 6.22
CA THR A 78 14.59 -14.67 6.56
C THR A 78 14.38 -15.07 8.01
N GLU A 79 14.78 -16.28 8.34
CA GLU A 79 15.07 -16.69 9.71
C GLU A 79 16.18 -15.81 10.31
N PRO A 80 16.34 -15.84 11.67
CA PRO A 80 17.43 -15.16 12.34
C PRO A 80 18.79 -15.59 11.79
N ILE A 81 19.71 -14.64 11.71
CA ILE A 81 21.07 -14.82 11.22
C ILE A 81 22.02 -14.51 12.39
N PRO A 82 22.70 -15.52 12.94
CA PRO A 82 23.52 -15.34 14.14
C PRO A 82 24.57 -14.22 14.03
N GLU A 83 25.11 -14.01 12.82
CA GLU A 83 26.09 -12.95 12.55
C GLU A 83 25.48 -11.56 12.70
N LEU A 84 24.15 -11.39 12.52
CA LEU A 84 23.47 -10.12 12.70
C LEU A 84 23.10 -9.85 14.16
N GLU A 85 22.87 -10.88 14.97
CA GLU A 85 22.55 -10.75 16.39
C GLU A 85 23.70 -10.10 17.18
N THR A 86 24.94 -10.43 16.80
CA THR A 86 26.14 -9.94 17.46
C THR A 86 26.61 -8.56 16.99
N ASN A 87 26.04 -8.06 15.92
CA ASN A 87 26.43 -6.78 15.37
C ASN A 87 25.94 -5.60 16.24
N LYS A 88 26.88 -4.75 16.64
CA LYS A 88 26.58 -3.51 17.38
C LYS A 88 25.72 -2.52 16.59
N TYR A 89 25.84 -2.53 15.27
CA TYR A 89 25.14 -1.64 14.36
C TYR A 89 24.39 -2.43 13.30
N LYS A 90 23.26 -1.91 12.85
CA LYS A 90 22.55 -2.48 11.69
C LYS A 90 23.44 -2.42 10.45
N VAL A 91 23.36 -3.47 9.64
CA VAL A 91 24.03 -3.47 8.33
C VAL A 91 23.40 -2.40 7.41
N PRO A 92 24.18 -1.79 6.51
CA PRO A 92 23.65 -0.84 5.54
C PRO A 92 22.56 -1.47 4.68
N LEU A 93 21.61 -0.63 4.25
CA LEU A 93 20.66 -1.04 3.22
C LEU A 93 21.41 -1.23 1.90
N LEU A 94 21.24 -2.41 1.30
CA LEU A 94 21.70 -2.69 -0.06
C LEU A 94 20.55 -2.45 -1.01
N ARG A 95 20.81 -1.75 -2.11
CA ARG A 95 19.91 -1.64 -3.25
C ARG A 95 20.63 -2.03 -4.52
N ASP A 96 20.07 -2.97 -5.26
CA ASP A 96 20.57 -3.42 -6.54
C ASP A 96 19.58 -3.00 -7.64
N PRO A 97 19.85 -1.88 -8.36
CA PRO A 97 18.97 -1.40 -9.42
C PRO A 97 18.93 -2.32 -10.64
N ASP A 98 20.02 -3.00 -10.94
CA ASP A 98 20.13 -3.89 -12.12
C ASP A 98 19.24 -5.11 -11.93
N SER A 99 19.28 -5.68 -10.72
CA SER A 99 18.48 -6.84 -10.31
C SER A 99 17.13 -6.45 -9.69
N SER A 100 16.84 -5.15 -9.58
CA SER A 100 15.55 -4.60 -9.12
C SER A 100 15.10 -5.11 -7.75
N TYR A 101 16.00 -5.15 -6.77
CA TYR A 101 15.64 -5.46 -5.38
C TYR A 101 16.39 -4.58 -4.37
N TYR A 102 15.90 -4.59 -3.16
CA TYR A 102 16.61 -4.08 -1.99
C TYR A 102 16.71 -5.16 -0.90
N LEU A 103 17.75 -5.06 -0.08
CA LEU A 103 18.00 -5.91 1.05
C LEU A 103 18.29 -5.05 2.26
N ARG A 104 17.62 -5.30 3.38
CA ARG A 104 17.85 -4.58 4.64
C ARG A 104 17.74 -5.51 5.83
N GLN A 105 18.40 -5.14 6.91
CA GLN A 105 18.21 -5.85 8.17
C GLN A 105 16.81 -5.61 8.74
N GLU A 106 16.14 -6.70 9.10
CA GLU A 106 14.86 -6.70 9.82
C GLU A 106 15.02 -7.51 11.09
N LYS A 107 15.10 -6.82 12.24
CA LYS A 107 15.47 -7.42 13.53
C LYS A 107 16.83 -8.15 13.44
N ASP A 108 16.82 -9.46 13.64
CA ASP A 108 17.93 -10.40 13.61
C ASP A 108 18.08 -11.16 12.28
N GLY A 109 17.21 -10.89 11.32
CA GLY A 109 17.25 -11.43 9.96
C GLY A 109 17.38 -10.36 8.88
N LEU A 110 17.18 -10.77 7.63
CA LEU A 110 17.18 -9.90 6.46
C LEU A 110 15.80 -9.86 5.81
N LEU A 111 15.45 -8.71 5.26
CA LEU A 111 14.29 -8.54 4.41
C LEU A 111 14.76 -8.30 2.97
N LEU A 112 14.34 -9.17 2.05
CA LEU A 112 14.54 -9.02 0.61
C LEU A 112 13.22 -8.54 -0.02
N GLY A 113 13.24 -7.37 -0.64
CA GLY A 113 12.09 -6.76 -1.29
C GLY A 113 12.39 -6.45 -2.76
N PRO A 114 11.97 -7.30 -3.69
CA PRO A 114 12.10 -7.03 -5.11
C PRO A 114 11.08 -5.98 -5.57
N TYR A 115 11.45 -5.22 -6.59
CA TYR A 115 10.53 -4.47 -7.44
C TYR A 115 10.21 -5.33 -8.65
N GLU A 116 9.26 -6.24 -8.46
CA GLU A 116 8.93 -7.28 -9.43
C GLU A 116 8.50 -6.66 -10.78
N LYS A 117 9.17 -7.04 -11.87
CA LYS A 117 8.90 -6.50 -13.22
C LYS A 117 7.61 -7.05 -13.84
N ASN A 118 7.24 -8.28 -13.48
CA ASN A 118 6.09 -9.01 -14.02
C ASN A 118 5.04 -9.28 -12.94
N CYS A 119 4.75 -8.27 -12.11
CA CYS A 119 3.74 -8.40 -11.08
C CYS A 119 2.34 -8.48 -11.67
N ARG A 120 1.48 -9.26 -11.00
CA ARG A 120 0.09 -9.45 -11.42
C ARG A 120 -0.73 -8.20 -11.06
N ALA A 121 -1.51 -7.72 -12.04
CA ALA A 121 -2.56 -6.74 -11.78
C ALA A 121 -3.81 -7.43 -11.26
N HIS A 122 -4.42 -6.87 -10.23
CA HIS A 122 -5.64 -7.36 -9.61
C HIS A 122 -6.76 -6.34 -9.77
N TRP A 123 -8.00 -6.83 -9.81
CA TRP A 123 -9.22 -6.02 -9.78
C TRP A 123 -9.32 -5.06 -10.96
N THR A 124 -8.88 -5.53 -12.13
CA THR A 124 -8.82 -4.71 -13.35
C THR A 124 -10.00 -4.94 -14.29
N THR A 125 -10.78 -5.99 -14.09
CA THR A 125 -11.91 -6.37 -14.95
C THR A 125 -13.17 -6.64 -14.12
N SER A 126 -14.33 -6.69 -14.78
CA SER A 126 -15.58 -7.11 -14.15
C SER A 126 -15.56 -8.53 -13.62
N ASP A 127 -14.71 -9.38 -14.21
CA ASP A 127 -14.60 -10.80 -13.85
C ASP A 127 -13.61 -11.03 -12.69
N ASP A 128 -12.85 -9.99 -12.32
CA ASP A 128 -11.96 -9.95 -11.17
C ASP A 128 -12.27 -8.69 -10.33
N PRO A 129 -13.45 -8.62 -9.69
CA PRO A 129 -13.81 -7.48 -8.85
C PRO A 129 -13.06 -7.56 -7.52
N MET A 130 -12.78 -6.40 -6.93
CA MET A 130 -12.23 -6.37 -5.57
C MET A 130 -13.27 -6.92 -4.58
N PRO A 131 -12.91 -7.89 -3.72
CA PRO A 131 -13.81 -8.37 -2.69
C PRO A 131 -14.22 -7.25 -1.73
N GLU A 132 -15.51 -7.17 -1.39
CA GLU A 132 -16.02 -6.12 -0.51
C GLU A 132 -15.37 -6.14 0.88
N ASP A 133 -15.07 -7.33 1.38
CA ASP A 133 -14.45 -7.57 2.69
C ASP A 133 -12.91 -7.55 2.65
N PHE A 134 -12.28 -7.28 1.51
CA PHE A 134 -10.82 -7.21 1.42
C PHE A 134 -10.29 -6.01 2.21
N SER A 135 -9.98 -6.25 3.47
CA SER A 135 -9.43 -5.26 4.41
C SER A 135 -8.49 -5.94 5.39
N PHE A 136 -7.30 -5.38 5.59
CA PHE A 136 -6.23 -5.97 6.42
C PHE A 136 -5.83 -7.40 6.01
N GLN A 137 -6.04 -7.73 4.74
CA GLN A 137 -5.72 -9.03 4.15
C GLN A 137 -4.49 -8.90 3.27
N LEU A 138 -3.83 -10.04 3.05
CA LEU A 138 -2.73 -10.20 2.12
C LEU A 138 -3.15 -11.24 1.08
N TYR A 139 -2.46 -11.23 -0.06
CA TYR A 139 -2.55 -12.33 -1.02
C TYR A 139 -1.79 -13.56 -0.50
N ASN A 140 -2.06 -14.71 -1.09
CA ASN A 140 -1.25 -15.90 -0.87
C ASN A 140 0.19 -15.66 -1.30
N ASP A 141 1.12 -16.33 -0.65
CA ASP A 141 2.52 -16.31 -1.02
C ASP A 141 2.71 -16.89 -2.43
N ASP A 142 3.62 -16.30 -3.18
CA ASP A 142 3.98 -16.73 -4.52
C ASP A 142 5.52 -16.73 -4.64
N LEU A 143 6.13 -17.76 -4.06
CA LEU A 143 7.59 -17.91 -4.02
C LEU A 143 8.19 -18.13 -5.41
N GLU A 144 7.44 -18.70 -6.36
CA GLU A 144 7.89 -18.91 -7.74
C GLU A 144 8.28 -17.58 -8.39
N ARG A 145 7.48 -16.53 -8.18
CA ARG A 145 7.82 -15.18 -8.66
C ARG A 145 9.03 -14.56 -7.99
N LEU A 146 9.39 -15.01 -6.78
CA LEU A 146 10.56 -14.52 -6.05
C LEU A 146 11.84 -15.29 -6.37
N GLU A 147 11.77 -16.47 -6.96
CA GLU A 147 12.88 -17.41 -7.14
C GLU A 147 14.10 -16.73 -7.78
N TRP A 148 13.92 -16.06 -8.92
CA TRP A 148 15.00 -15.38 -9.60
C TRP A 148 15.67 -14.29 -8.73
N TYR A 149 14.88 -13.54 -7.97
CA TYR A 149 15.40 -12.48 -7.09
C TYR A 149 16.15 -13.06 -5.89
N ILE A 150 15.69 -14.19 -5.37
CA ILE A 150 16.36 -14.93 -4.29
C ILE A 150 17.70 -15.45 -4.77
N GLU A 151 17.73 -16.13 -5.91
CA GLU A 151 18.97 -16.67 -6.50
C GLU A 151 19.99 -15.57 -6.78
N ASP A 152 19.57 -14.45 -7.34
CA ASP A 152 20.47 -13.35 -7.65
C ASP A 152 20.95 -12.64 -6.38
N ALA A 153 20.08 -12.45 -5.40
CA ALA A 153 20.46 -11.91 -4.09
C ALA A 153 21.46 -12.83 -3.36
N CYS A 154 21.32 -14.15 -3.48
CA CYS A 154 22.29 -15.11 -2.90
C CYS A 154 23.69 -15.00 -3.55
N LYS A 155 23.78 -14.66 -4.83
CA LYS A 155 25.07 -14.38 -5.48
C LYS A 155 25.76 -13.15 -4.89
N ARG A 156 24.98 -12.13 -4.55
CA ARG A 156 25.47 -10.87 -3.97
C ARG A 156 25.75 -11.00 -2.47
N VAL A 157 24.90 -11.72 -1.75
CA VAL A 157 24.97 -11.96 -0.31
C VAL A 157 24.81 -13.45 -0.05
N PRO A 158 25.91 -14.26 -0.15
CA PRO A 158 25.86 -15.73 -0.05
C PRO A 158 25.21 -16.26 1.23
N LEU A 159 25.23 -15.47 2.30
CA LEU A 159 24.60 -15.81 3.58
C LEU A 159 23.09 -16.07 3.43
N LEU A 160 22.41 -15.42 2.49
CA LEU A 160 20.99 -15.66 2.23
C LEU A 160 20.70 -17.10 1.80
N GLY A 161 21.64 -17.76 1.11
CA GLY A 161 21.49 -19.15 0.66
C GLY A 161 21.59 -20.18 1.78
N SER A 162 21.99 -19.79 2.99
CA SER A 162 22.17 -20.67 4.15
C SER A 162 21.06 -20.55 5.19
N VAL A 163 20.08 -19.68 4.99
CA VAL A 163 18.99 -19.41 5.94
C VAL A 163 17.61 -19.65 5.32
N GLY A 164 16.66 -20.06 6.15
CA GLY A 164 15.28 -20.26 5.72
C GLY A 164 14.50 -18.94 5.61
N ILE A 165 13.27 -19.05 5.09
CA ILE A 165 12.31 -17.95 5.00
C ILE A 165 11.29 -18.09 6.13
N THR A 166 11.20 -17.09 6.99
CA THR A 166 10.21 -17.07 8.07
C THR A 166 8.85 -16.56 7.58
N ARG A 167 8.86 -15.62 6.65
CA ARG A 167 7.63 -14.96 6.22
C ARG A 167 7.76 -14.38 4.82
N VAL A 168 6.69 -14.54 4.04
CA VAL A 168 6.45 -13.77 2.83
C VAL A 168 5.29 -12.81 3.10
N VAL A 169 5.34 -11.63 2.55
CA VAL A 169 4.25 -10.65 2.57
C VAL A 169 3.95 -10.28 1.13
N ASN A 170 2.75 -10.63 0.68
CA ASN A 170 2.26 -10.37 -0.67
C ASN A 170 0.99 -9.53 -0.57
N GLY A 171 0.98 -8.36 -1.17
CA GLY A 171 -0.16 -7.46 -1.03
C GLY A 171 -0.32 -6.49 -2.19
N PRO A 172 -1.49 -5.81 -2.25
CA PRO A 172 -1.77 -4.83 -3.29
C PRO A 172 -1.00 -3.53 -3.04
N ILE A 173 -0.31 -3.08 -4.07
CA ILE A 173 0.26 -1.73 -4.12
C ILE A 173 -0.47 -0.96 -5.22
N PRO A 174 -1.07 0.20 -4.92
CA PRO A 174 -1.76 1.02 -5.91
C PRO A 174 -0.76 1.76 -6.79
N TYR A 175 -0.98 1.71 -8.10
CA TYR A 175 -0.20 2.43 -9.10
C TYR A 175 -1.07 3.34 -9.95
N ALA A 176 -0.62 4.58 -10.14
CA ALA A 176 -1.07 5.46 -11.21
C ALA A 176 -0.19 5.21 -12.47
N PRO A 177 -0.65 5.64 -13.67
CA PRO A 177 0.09 5.39 -14.91
C PRO A 177 1.52 5.94 -14.95
N ASP A 178 1.79 7.02 -14.21
CA ASP A 178 3.11 7.64 -14.10
C ASP A 178 3.87 7.25 -12.82
N GLY A 179 3.29 6.39 -11.99
CA GLY A 179 3.86 5.96 -10.71
C GLY A 179 3.86 7.04 -9.62
N LEU A 180 3.21 8.18 -9.84
CA LEU A 180 3.12 9.29 -8.88
C LEU A 180 1.76 9.29 -8.17
N PRO A 181 1.70 9.80 -6.93
CA PRO A 181 0.44 9.92 -6.21
C PRO A 181 -0.48 10.96 -6.86
N LEU A 182 -1.78 10.74 -6.76
CA LEU A 182 -2.79 11.69 -7.18
C LEU A 182 -3.10 12.63 -6.02
N ILE A 183 -2.67 13.90 -6.15
CA ILE A 183 -2.85 14.92 -5.11
C ILE A 183 -3.42 16.19 -5.75
N GLY A 184 -4.60 16.59 -5.32
CA GLY A 184 -5.23 17.82 -5.81
C GLY A 184 -6.74 17.75 -5.90
N GLN A 185 -7.33 18.74 -6.51
CA GLN A 185 -8.77 18.78 -6.74
C GLN A 185 -9.17 17.72 -7.79
N MET A 186 -10.24 16.99 -7.53
CA MET A 186 -10.83 16.08 -8.51
C MET A 186 -11.28 16.87 -9.74
N PRO A 187 -10.79 16.55 -10.94
CA PRO A 187 -11.16 17.26 -12.15
C PRO A 187 -12.69 17.27 -12.38
N GLY A 188 -13.26 18.46 -12.49
CA GLY A 188 -14.70 18.65 -12.73
C GLY A 188 -15.62 18.43 -11.52
N VAL A 189 -15.07 18.15 -10.34
CA VAL A 189 -15.86 17.92 -9.11
C VAL A 189 -15.56 19.01 -8.09
N LYS A 190 -16.55 19.86 -7.82
CA LYS A 190 -16.39 21.00 -6.89
C LYS A 190 -16.20 20.52 -5.45
N ASN A 191 -15.22 21.06 -4.75
CA ASN A 191 -14.92 20.78 -3.34
C ASN A 191 -14.62 19.29 -3.04
N ALA A 192 -14.18 18.53 -4.04
CA ALA A 192 -13.70 17.17 -3.87
C ALA A 192 -12.23 17.07 -4.30
N PHE A 193 -11.44 16.37 -3.52
CA PHE A 193 -10.01 16.27 -3.68
C PHE A 193 -9.56 14.81 -3.67
N GLU A 194 -8.38 14.57 -4.22
CA GLU A 194 -7.68 13.29 -4.20
C GLU A 194 -6.39 13.45 -3.41
N ALA A 195 -6.10 12.48 -2.56
CA ALA A 195 -4.82 12.25 -1.89
C ALA A 195 -4.62 10.74 -1.79
N CYS A 196 -4.40 10.11 -2.94
CA CYS A 196 -4.44 8.65 -3.06
C CYS A 196 -3.41 8.11 -4.06
N VAL A 197 -3.39 6.79 -4.21
CA VAL A 197 -2.49 6.06 -5.14
C VAL A 197 -1.01 6.32 -4.82
N PHE A 198 -0.68 6.33 -3.53
CA PHE A 198 0.71 6.42 -3.07
C PHE A 198 1.37 5.05 -3.19
N THR A 199 2.13 4.84 -4.24
CA THR A 199 2.87 3.59 -4.47
C THR A 199 3.90 3.36 -3.35
N PHE A 200 4.59 4.40 -2.93
CA PHE A 200 5.58 4.40 -1.85
C PHE A 200 5.09 5.24 -0.67
N GLY A 201 4.00 4.80 -0.01
CA GLY A 201 3.24 5.59 0.94
C GLY A 201 4.04 6.29 2.04
N ILE A 202 5.12 5.68 2.56
CA ILE A 202 5.96 6.30 3.60
C ILE A 202 6.86 7.43 3.04
N VAL A 203 7.25 7.33 1.77
CA VAL A 203 8.18 8.29 1.14
C VAL A 203 7.44 9.41 0.44
N GLN A 204 6.27 9.12 -0.11
CA GLN A 204 5.46 10.06 -0.90
C GLN A 204 4.31 10.69 -0.11
N GLY A 205 3.93 10.09 1.03
CA GLY A 205 2.83 10.54 1.86
C GLY A 205 3.17 11.65 2.86
#